data_b96ae0d3036483ade700df537e34a288
#
_entry.id   b96ae0d3036483ade700df537e34a288
#
_cell.length_a   1.000
_cell.length_b   1.000
_cell.length_c   1.000
_cell.angle_alpha   90.00
_cell.angle_beta   90.00
_cell.angle_gamma   90.00
#
_symmetry.space_group_name_H-M   'P 1'
#
loop_
_entity.id
_entity.type
_entity.pdbx_description
1 polymer ?
#
loop_
_entity_poly.entity_id
_entity_poly.type
_entity_poly.pdbx_seq_one_letter_code
_entity_poly.pdbx_strand_id
1 'polypeptide(L)'
;MKIEKVHAREIIDSRGNPTVEVEVTLENGVMGRASVPSGASTGENEALELRDGDKKRFGGKGVLKAVENVNDIIAPELKGFRVTDQRAIDYMMLALDGTPTKSKLGANAILGVSLAVAQTAAKALDMPLYRYIGGVNAYTLPVPMMNIINGGAHSDAPIACQEFMIRPVGADNIREALRMGAEIFHTLQKNLKKRGLSTAVGDEGGFAPKFEGIKDALDSIMQAIKDAGYEPGKDVKIAMDCAASEFATLENGKWFYDYSKLKNGMPKDPNGKKLTADEQIAYLEELITEYPIDSIEDGLDENDWENWVKLTAKIGDRCQLVGDDLFVTNVKFLEKGIKMGAANSILIKVNQIGSLTETLEAIEMAHRAGYTTVTSHRSGETEDTTIADIAVATNSGQIKTGSMSRTDRMAKYNQLIRIEEELGCTAKYGYKKIK
;
A
#
# COMPACT_ATOMS: atom_id res chain seq x y z
N MET A 1 21.96 -19.53 15.95
CA MET A 1 21.04 -18.39 15.73
C MET A 1 19.64 -18.79 16.21
N LYS A 2 19.52 -19.09 17.51
CA LYS A 2 18.23 -19.45 18.12
C LYS A 2 17.60 -18.24 18.77
N ILE A 3 16.28 -18.15 18.70
CA ILE A 3 15.49 -17.11 19.35
C ILE A 3 15.54 -17.38 20.86
N GLU A 4 15.94 -16.37 21.62
CA GLU A 4 15.95 -16.40 23.09
C GLU A 4 14.74 -15.67 23.66
N LYS A 5 14.38 -14.51 23.06
CA LYS A 5 13.32 -13.65 23.55
C LYS A 5 12.54 -13.00 22.39
N VAL A 6 11.23 -12.98 22.55
CA VAL A 6 10.32 -12.15 21.75
C VAL A 6 9.62 -11.19 22.71
N HIS A 7 9.54 -9.93 22.36
CA HIS A 7 8.89 -8.90 23.19
C HIS A 7 8.12 -7.91 22.32
N ALA A 8 6.86 -7.74 22.64
CA ALA A 8 5.99 -6.75 22.01
C ALA A 8 5.68 -5.59 22.95
N ARG A 9 5.45 -4.43 22.37
CA ARG A 9 4.95 -3.22 23.05
C ARG A 9 3.95 -2.48 22.17
N GLU A 10 3.14 -1.66 22.83
CA GLU A 10 2.32 -0.67 22.15
C GLU A 10 3.16 0.57 21.87
N ILE A 11 3.12 1.05 20.63
CA ILE A 11 3.70 2.34 20.19
C ILE A 11 2.62 3.19 19.53
N ILE A 12 2.95 4.42 19.12
CA ILE A 12 2.02 5.35 18.50
C ILE A 12 2.37 5.50 16.99
N ASP A 13 1.36 5.37 16.14
CA ASP A 13 1.48 5.52 14.70
C ASP A 13 1.44 7.00 14.23
N SER A 14 1.57 7.22 12.92
CA SER A 14 1.58 8.55 12.27
C SER A 14 0.27 9.33 12.44
N ARG A 15 -0.81 8.66 12.85
CA ARG A 15 -2.12 9.29 13.13
C ARG A 15 -2.38 9.51 14.63
N GLY A 16 -1.41 9.19 15.49
CA GLY A 16 -1.57 9.25 16.94
C GLY A 16 -2.38 8.09 17.53
N ASN A 17 -2.57 7.00 16.78
CA ASN A 17 -3.24 5.79 17.27
C ASN A 17 -2.22 4.73 17.71
N PRO A 18 -2.59 3.88 18.68
CA PRO A 18 -1.73 2.75 19.08
C PRO A 18 -1.54 1.75 17.95
N THR A 19 -0.32 1.19 17.88
CA THR A 19 0.01 0.02 17.07
C THR A 19 1.03 -0.87 17.76
N VAL A 20 1.29 -2.05 17.19
CA VAL A 20 2.19 -3.06 17.76
C VAL A 20 3.61 -2.91 17.22
N GLU A 21 4.58 -2.96 18.09
CA GLU A 21 6.00 -3.13 17.77
C GLU A 21 6.54 -4.38 18.44
N VAL A 22 7.32 -5.17 17.72
CA VAL A 22 7.91 -6.42 18.21
C VAL A 22 9.43 -6.41 18.05
N GLU A 23 10.12 -6.90 19.08
CA GLU A 23 11.55 -7.20 19.09
C GLU A 23 11.77 -8.70 19.22
N VAL A 24 12.68 -9.22 18.41
CA VAL A 24 13.17 -10.61 18.51
C VAL A 24 14.66 -10.57 18.80
N THR A 25 15.07 -11.21 19.89
CA THR A 25 16.46 -11.27 20.35
C THR A 25 16.98 -12.70 20.31
N LEU A 26 18.18 -12.90 19.80
CA LEU A 26 18.86 -14.20 19.74
C LEU A 26 19.75 -14.43 20.95
N GLU A 27 20.12 -15.71 21.21
CA GLU A 27 21.06 -16.12 22.27
C GLU A 27 22.42 -15.38 22.25
N ASN A 28 22.84 -14.87 21.09
CA ASN A 28 24.07 -14.08 20.95
C ASN A 28 23.86 -12.57 21.09
N GLY A 29 22.67 -12.11 21.46
CA GLY A 29 22.33 -10.71 21.67
C GLY A 29 21.94 -9.93 20.40
N VAL A 30 21.99 -10.52 19.21
CA VAL A 30 21.52 -9.85 17.99
C VAL A 30 20.00 -9.67 18.10
N MET A 31 19.54 -8.43 17.82
CA MET A 31 18.13 -8.04 17.93
C MET A 31 17.66 -7.31 16.67
N GLY A 32 16.50 -7.73 16.19
CA GLY A 32 15.73 -7.06 15.15
C GLY A 32 14.39 -6.58 15.71
N ARG A 33 13.83 -5.56 15.05
CA ARG A 33 12.57 -4.91 15.45
C ARG A 33 11.73 -4.63 14.21
N ALA A 34 10.42 -4.74 14.34
CA ALA A 34 9.47 -4.33 13.33
C ALA A 34 8.22 -3.72 13.97
N SER A 35 7.63 -2.75 13.28
CA SER A 35 6.40 -2.07 13.68
C SER A 35 5.31 -2.29 12.66
N VAL A 36 4.07 -2.49 13.12
CA VAL A 36 2.95 -2.88 12.28
C VAL A 36 2.18 -1.65 11.79
N PRO A 37 1.90 -1.50 10.48
CA PRO A 37 1.04 -0.45 9.96
C PRO A 37 -0.44 -0.73 10.23
N SER A 38 -1.29 0.32 10.12
CA SER A 38 -2.73 0.25 10.39
C SER A 38 -3.55 0.98 9.31
N GLY A 39 -4.59 0.37 8.78
CA GLY A 39 -5.48 0.98 7.79
C GLY A 39 -6.51 1.95 8.41
N ALA A 40 -7.00 2.93 7.61
CA ALA A 40 -8.16 3.74 7.92
C ALA A 40 -9.42 3.16 7.27
N SER A 41 -9.39 2.91 5.97
CA SER A 41 -10.34 2.06 5.25
C SER A 41 -9.82 0.64 5.20
N THR A 42 -10.69 -0.35 5.32
CA THR A 42 -10.30 -1.77 5.30
C THR A 42 -11.28 -2.53 4.42
N GLY A 43 -10.77 -3.37 3.51
CA GLY A 43 -11.58 -4.31 2.75
C GLY A 43 -12.28 -5.31 3.67
N GLU A 44 -13.45 -5.77 3.28
CA GLU A 44 -14.28 -6.70 4.08
C GLU A 44 -13.55 -8.01 4.42
N ASN A 45 -12.60 -8.42 3.59
CA ASN A 45 -11.90 -9.70 3.67
C ASN A 45 -10.47 -9.61 4.24
N GLU A 46 -10.06 -8.45 4.76
CA GLU A 46 -8.75 -8.31 5.42
C GLU A 46 -8.65 -9.18 6.67
N ALA A 47 -7.43 -9.62 6.98
CA ALA A 47 -7.14 -10.25 8.28
C ALA A 47 -7.37 -9.24 9.42
N LEU A 48 -7.84 -9.73 10.57
CA LEU A 48 -8.30 -8.90 11.67
C LEU A 48 -7.13 -8.19 12.38
N GLU A 49 -7.14 -6.87 12.36
CA GLU A 49 -6.34 -6.08 13.29
C GLU A 49 -7.01 -6.09 14.68
N LEU A 50 -6.38 -6.77 15.64
CA LEU A 50 -6.95 -6.91 16.97
C LEU A 50 -6.83 -5.62 17.77
N ARG A 51 -7.97 -5.05 18.15
CA ARG A 51 -8.11 -3.86 18.99
C ARG A 51 -8.76 -4.23 20.33
N ASP A 52 -8.39 -3.49 21.40
CA ASP A 52 -8.88 -3.77 22.77
C ASP A 52 -10.37 -3.53 22.93
N GLY A 53 -10.92 -2.54 22.21
CA GLY A 53 -12.34 -2.16 22.30
C GLY A 53 -12.70 -1.35 23.55
N ASP A 54 -11.76 -1.11 24.47
CA ASP A 54 -11.99 -0.30 25.67
C ASP A 54 -12.09 1.19 25.29
N LYS A 55 -13.31 1.72 25.30
CA LYS A 55 -13.60 3.12 24.97
C LYS A 55 -12.91 4.13 25.89
N LYS A 56 -12.50 3.73 27.09
CA LYS A 56 -11.80 4.61 28.05
C LYS A 56 -10.32 4.80 27.70
N ARG A 57 -9.78 3.94 26.82
CA ARG A 57 -8.39 3.98 26.42
C ARG A 57 -8.29 4.08 24.90
N PHE A 58 -7.68 5.17 24.39
CA PHE A 58 -7.56 5.47 22.95
C PHE A 58 -8.87 5.34 22.16
N GLY A 59 -10.01 5.63 22.78
CA GLY A 59 -11.33 5.50 22.15
C GLY A 59 -11.68 4.07 21.69
N GLY A 60 -11.04 3.05 22.26
CA GLY A 60 -11.21 1.64 21.89
C GLY A 60 -10.14 1.10 20.94
N LYS A 61 -9.20 1.95 20.50
CA LYS A 61 -8.17 1.58 19.52
C LYS A 61 -6.89 1.00 20.13
N GLY A 62 -6.82 0.79 21.46
CA GLY A 62 -5.68 0.16 22.13
C GLY A 62 -5.34 -1.21 21.53
N VAL A 63 -4.08 -1.66 21.68
CA VAL A 63 -3.58 -2.93 21.14
C VAL A 63 -2.94 -3.83 22.20
N LEU A 64 -3.26 -3.61 23.48
CA LEU A 64 -2.66 -4.39 24.57
C LEU A 64 -2.99 -5.88 24.46
N LYS A 65 -4.19 -6.26 24.02
CA LYS A 65 -4.54 -7.67 23.77
C LYS A 65 -3.61 -8.32 22.74
N ALA A 66 -3.31 -7.61 21.64
CA ALA A 66 -2.35 -8.10 20.64
C ALA A 66 -0.94 -8.20 21.22
N VAL A 67 -0.53 -7.22 22.04
CA VAL A 67 0.77 -7.24 22.76
C VAL A 67 0.84 -8.43 23.72
N GLU A 68 -0.19 -8.68 24.51
CA GLU A 68 -0.29 -9.85 25.42
C GLU A 68 -0.23 -11.16 24.62
N ASN A 69 -0.95 -11.27 23.51
CA ASN A 69 -0.89 -12.46 22.63
C ASN A 69 0.52 -12.73 22.12
N VAL A 70 1.30 -11.70 21.79
CA VAL A 70 2.71 -11.89 21.44
C VAL A 70 3.52 -12.36 22.64
N ASN A 71 3.43 -11.66 23.78
CA ASN A 71 4.30 -11.87 24.93
C ASN A 71 4.01 -13.20 25.66
N ASP A 72 2.73 -13.56 25.78
CA ASP A 72 2.28 -14.67 26.65
C ASP A 72 1.94 -15.93 25.86
N ILE A 73 1.61 -15.83 24.57
CA ILE A 73 1.20 -16.99 23.75
C ILE A 73 2.27 -17.30 22.68
N ILE A 74 2.67 -16.32 21.84
CA ILE A 74 3.59 -16.59 20.72
C ILE A 74 5.04 -16.72 21.23
N ALA A 75 5.49 -15.83 22.11
CA ALA A 75 6.89 -15.79 22.55
C ALA A 75 7.38 -17.08 23.20
N PRO A 76 6.63 -17.74 24.10
CA PRO A 76 7.04 -19.03 24.67
C PRO A 76 7.25 -20.13 23.62
N GLU A 77 6.38 -20.20 22.61
CA GLU A 77 6.43 -21.19 21.54
C GLU A 77 7.60 -20.99 20.58
N LEU A 78 8.08 -19.74 20.44
CA LEU A 78 9.21 -19.42 19.54
C LEU A 78 10.58 -19.61 20.18
N LYS A 79 10.65 -19.79 21.49
CA LYS A 79 11.93 -19.97 22.17
C LYS A 79 12.68 -21.19 21.64
N GLY A 80 13.92 -20.98 21.20
CA GLY A 80 14.77 -22.04 20.66
C GLY A 80 14.59 -22.31 19.16
N PHE A 81 13.59 -21.72 18.49
CA PHE A 81 13.50 -21.77 17.02
C PHE A 81 14.74 -21.14 16.36
N ARG A 82 15.11 -21.63 15.22
CA ARG A 82 16.10 -20.97 14.37
C ARG A 82 15.47 -19.76 13.69
N VAL A 83 16.06 -18.60 13.86
CA VAL A 83 15.50 -17.34 13.33
C VAL A 83 15.38 -17.32 11.80
N THR A 84 16.16 -18.16 11.10
CA THR A 84 16.12 -18.29 9.63
C THR A 84 15.00 -19.18 9.12
N ASP A 85 14.26 -19.86 9.98
CA ASP A 85 13.18 -20.77 9.58
C ASP A 85 11.84 -20.01 9.46
N GLN A 86 11.84 -18.90 8.72
CA GLN A 86 10.72 -17.94 8.58
C GLN A 86 9.38 -18.64 8.33
N ARG A 87 9.32 -19.52 7.32
CA ARG A 87 8.06 -20.21 6.98
C ARG A 87 7.55 -21.11 8.10
N ALA A 88 8.45 -21.82 8.79
CA ALA A 88 8.06 -22.68 9.92
C ALA A 88 7.51 -21.83 11.09
N ILE A 89 8.11 -20.68 11.36
CA ILE A 89 7.68 -19.73 12.38
C ILE A 89 6.30 -19.16 12.02
N ASP A 90 6.13 -18.68 10.80
CA ASP A 90 4.86 -18.10 10.35
C ASP A 90 3.73 -19.15 10.39
N TYR A 91 3.94 -20.34 9.85
CA TYR A 91 2.94 -21.42 9.90
C TYR A 91 2.64 -21.89 11.33
N MET A 92 3.62 -21.88 12.24
CA MET A 92 3.36 -22.18 13.65
C MET A 92 2.41 -21.14 14.25
N MET A 93 2.64 -19.83 14.01
CA MET A 93 1.75 -18.79 14.49
C MET A 93 0.34 -18.89 13.89
N LEU A 94 0.24 -19.22 12.59
CA LEU A 94 -1.05 -19.45 11.93
C LEU A 94 -1.81 -20.64 12.55
N ALA A 95 -1.10 -21.72 12.90
CA ALA A 95 -1.68 -22.87 13.57
C ALA A 95 -2.12 -22.56 15.02
N LEU A 96 -1.39 -21.69 15.74
CA LEU A 96 -1.78 -21.21 17.08
C LEU A 96 -3.06 -20.36 17.04
N ASP A 97 -3.21 -19.53 16.01
CA ASP A 97 -4.43 -18.76 15.78
C ASP A 97 -5.59 -19.69 15.37
N GLY A 98 -5.38 -20.51 14.37
CA GLY A 98 -6.33 -21.51 13.89
C GLY A 98 -7.59 -20.92 13.20
N THR A 99 -7.65 -19.62 12.95
CA THR A 99 -8.79 -18.96 12.29
C THR A 99 -8.40 -18.42 10.91
N PRO A 100 -9.33 -18.38 9.93
CA PRO A 100 -9.02 -17.89 8.59
C PRO A 100 -8.60 -16.42 8.54
N THR A 101 -9.11 -15.59 9.46
CA THR A 101 -8.90 -14.14 9.52
C THR A 101 -7.94 -13.71 10.62
N LYS A 102 -7.24 -14.64 11.26
CA LYS A 102 -6.34 -14.38 12.40
C LYS A 102 -7.04 -13.67 13.58
N SER A 103 -8.33 -14.00 13.79
CA SER A 103 -9.18 -13.31 14.76
C SER A 103 -8.89 -13.65 16.22
N LYS A 104 -8.14 -14.75 16.49
CA LYS A 104 -7.80 -15.17 17.85
C LYS A 104 -6.58 -14.41 18.39
N LEU A 105 -5.48 -14.38 17.66
CA LEU A 105 -4.24 -13.70 18.07
C LEU A 105 -4.16 -12.25 17.56
N GLY A 106 -4.75 -11.98 16.43
CA GLY A 106 -4.67 -10.72 15.70
C GLY A 106 -3.60 -10.74 14.61
N ALA A 107 -3.97 -10.27 13.41
CA ALA A 107 -3.02 -10.14 12.30
C ALA A 107 -1.86 -9.21 12.65
N ASN A 108 -2.11 -8.17 13.45
CA ASN A 108 -1.07 -7.25 13.93
C ASN A 108 -0.06 -7.93 14.87
N ALA A 109 -0.51 -8.82 15.74
CA ALA A 109 0.39 -9.61 16.61
C ALA A 109 1.28 -10.55 15.77
N ILE A 110 0.68 -11.31 14.85
CA ILE A 110 1.38 -12.27 13.99
C ILE A 110 2.37 -11.55 13.07
N LEU A 111 1.94 -10.47 12.41
CA LEU A 111 2.78 -9.71 11.48
C LEU A 111 3.98 -9.09 12.19
N GLY A 112 3.77 -8.49 13.36
CA GLY A 112 4.86 -7.88 14.14
C GLY A 112 5.99 -8.88 14.41
N VAL A 113 5.64 -10.09 14.82
CA VAL A 113 6.61 -11.17 15.05
C VAL A 113 7.25 -11.62 13.74
N SER A 114 6.45 -11.86 12.70
CA SER A 114 6.93 -12.33 11.39
C SER A 114 7.98 -11.39 10.78
N LEU A 115 7.72 -10.08 10.79
CA LEU A 115 8.66 -9.09 10.28
C LEU A 115 9.89 -8.93 11.18
N ALA A 116 9.73 -8.94 12.51
CA ALA A 116 10.86 -8.85 13.44
C ALA A 116 11.79 -10.06 13.33
N VAL A 117 11.26 -11.25 13.07
CA VAL A 117 12.05 -12.48 12.76
C VAL A 117 12.91 -12.26 11.52
N ALA A 118 12.34 -11.77 10.42
CA ALA A 118 13.08 -11.49 9.19
C ALA A 118 14.18 -10.45 9.40
N GLN A 119 13.89 -9.35 10.11
CA GLN A 119 14.85 -8.31 10.48
C GLN A 119 16.02 -8.89 11.32
N THR A 120 15.70 -9.73 12.28
CA THR A 120 16.69 -10.36 13.15
C THR A 120 17.57 -11.35 12.38
N ALA A 121 16.96 -12.15 11.51
CA ALA A 121 17.68 -13.11 10.66
C ALA A 121 18.66 -12.41 9.72
N ALA A 122 18.22 -11.34 9.06
CA ALA A 122 19.06 -10.51 8.19
C ALA A 122 20.27 -9.95 8.95
N LYS A 123 20.05 -9.33 10.11
CA LYS A 123 21.12 -8.82 10.99
C LYS A 123 22.07 -9.92 11.46
N ALA A 124 21.55 -11.09 11.84
CA ALA A 124 22.37 -12.20 12.32
C ALA A 124 23.26 -12.81 11.22
N LEU A 125 22.89 -12.62 9.95
CA LEU A 125 23.64 -13.06 8.78
C LEU A 125 24.52 -11.93 8.19
N ASP A 126 24.53 -10.75 8.83
CA ASP A 126 25.20 -9.55 8.32
C ASP A 126 24.78 -9.20 6.89
N MET A 127 23.49 -9.29 6.64
CA MET A 127 22.87 -9.02 5.33
C MET A 127 21.84 -7.89 5.44
N PRO A 128 21.71 -7.00 4.44
CA PRO A 128 20.57 -6.10 4.36
C PRO A 128 19.29 -6.90 4.12
N LEU A 129 18.16 -6.41 4.65
CA LEU A 129 16.89 -7.15 4.65
C LEU A 129 16.43 -7.52 3.23
N TYR A 130 16.51 -6.59 2.27
CA TYR A 130 16.10 -6.85 0.90
C TYR A 130 16.88 -8.02 0.28
N ARG A 131 18.17 -8.16 0.61
CA ARG A 131 19.02 -9.26 0.12
C ARG A 131 18.74 -10.56 0.85
N TYR A 132 18.47 -10.50 2.15
CA TYR A 132 18.06 -11.68 2.92
C TYR A 132 16.77 -12.30 2.37
N ILE A 133 15.76 -11.47 2.08
CA ILE A 133 14.46 -11.94 1.56
C ILE A 133 14.57 -12.34 0.07
N GLY A 134 15.19 -11.52 -0.77
CA GLY A 134 15.16 -11.67 -2.24
C GLY A 134 16.38 -12.39 -2.83
N GLY A 135 17.41 -12.66 -2.01
CA GLY A 135 18.63 -13.32 -2.46
C GLY A 135 19.45 -12.46 -3.42
N VAL A 136 20.30 -13.12 -4.22
CA VAL A 136 21.22 -12.43 -5.14
C VAL A 136 20.52 -11.72 -6.30
N ASN A 137 19.26 -12.06 -6.56
CA ASN A 137 18.47 -11.48 -7.67
C ASN A 137 17.64 -10.26 -7.26
N ALA A 138 17.79 -9.74 -6.04
CA ALA A 138 17.12 -8.52 -5.56
C ALA A 138 17.92 -7.28 -5.99
N TYR A 139 17.49 -6.60 -7.07
CA TYR A 139 18.22 -5.47 -7.66
C TYR A 139 17.35 -4.37 -8.28
N THR A 140 16.01 -4.56 -8.32
CA THR A 140 15.11 -3.60 -8.95
C THR A 140 14.59 -2.59 -7.94
N LEU A 141 14.98 -1.33 -8.10
CA LEU A 141 14.41 -0.19 -7.36
C LEU A 141 13.01 0.10 -7.91
N PRO A 142 11.99 0.20 -7.06
CA PRO A 142 10.62 0.41 -7.51
C PRO A 142 10.39 1.85 -7.99
N VAL A 143 9.54 2.02 -9.03
CA VAL A 143 8.96 3.32 -9.40
C VAL A 143 8.00 3.73 -8.29
N PRO A 144 8.19 4.90 -7.63
CA PRO A 144 7.27 5.36 -6.61
C PRO A 144 5.96 5.87 -7.24
N MET A 145 4.84 5.52 -6.62
CA MET A 145 3.52 6.07 -6.86
C MET A 145 3.24 7.05 -5.72
N MET A 146 3.51 8.35 -5.97
CA MET A 146 3.51 9.38 -4.94
C MET A 146 2.14 10.07 -4.86
N ASN A 147 1.40 9.85 -3.80
CA ASN A 147 0.08 10.43 -3.59
C ASN A 147 0.18 11.93 -3.27
N ILE A 148 0.02 12.80 -4.28
CA ILE A 148 0.15 14.27 -4.12
C ILE A 148 -1.17 14.99 -3.92
N ILE A 149 -2.33 14.35 -4.19
CA ILE A 149 -3.67 14.87 -3.91
C ILE A 149 -4.50 13.77 -3.27
N ASN A 150 -5.08 14.06 -2.10
CA ASN A 150 -6.00 13.22 -1.36
C ASN A 150 -7.46 13.64 -1.57
N GLY A 151 -8.34 12.67 -1.72
CA GLY A 151 -9.79 12.79 -1.73
C GLY A 151 -10.45 11.65 -0.95
N GLY A 152 -11.61 11.19 -1.37
CA GLY A 152 -12.31 10.04 -0.81
C GLY A 152 -12.49 10.10 0.70
N ALA A 153 -12.31 8.99 1.38
CA ALA A 153 -12.37 8.89 2.83
C ALA A 153 -11.11 9.47 3.53
N HIS A 154 -10.03 9.74 2.79
CA HIS A 154 -8.76 10.24 3.33
C HIS A 154 -8.71 11.76 3.54
N SER A 155 -9.75 12.49 3.14
CA SER A 155 -9.82 13.95 3.32
C SER A 155 -11.23 14.49 3.22
N ASP A 156 -11.43 15.74 3.70
CA ASP A 156 -12.66 16.50 3.53
C ASP A 156 -12.77 17.15 2.13
N ALA A 157 -11.81 16.89 1.23
CA ALA A 157 -11.86 17.40 -0.14
C ALA A 157 -13.10 16.84 -0.87
N PRO A 158 -13.82 17.66 -1.66
CA PRO A 158 -15.04 17.25 -2.35
C PRO A 158 -14.73 16.47 -3.63
N ILE A 159 -13.98 15.40 -3.52
CA ILE A 159 -13.61 14.49 -4.61
C ILE A 159 -13.86 13.06 -4.14
N ALA A 160 -14.59 12.26 -4.94
CA ALA A 160 -14.93 10.89 -4.56
C ALA A 160 -13.73 9.93 -4.61
N CYS A 161 -12.88 10.02 -5.64
CA CYS A 161 -11.65 9.22 -5.74
C CYS A 161 -10.67 9.58 -4.62
N GLN A 162 -10.01 8.56 -4.07
CA GLN A 162 -9.25 8.64 -2.83
C GLN A 162 -7.86 9.24 -3.02
N GLU A 163 -7.15 8.87 -4.11
CA GLU A 163 -5.77 9.30 -4.32
C GLU A 163 -5.47 9.60 -5.77
N PHE A 164 -4.64 10.63 -5.96
CA PHE A 164 -4.06 10.99 -7.25
C PHE A 164 -2.54 11.03 -7.10
N MET A 165 -1.87 10.15 -7.82
CA MET A 165 -0.45 9.89 -7.67
C MET A 165 0.32 10.27 -8.92
N ILE A 166 1.55 10.76 -8.73
CA ILE A 166 2.54 10.89 -9.81
C ILE A 166 3.48 9.69 -9.79
N ARG A 167 3.90 9.29 -10.99
CA ARG A 167 4.84 8.19 -11.23
C ARG A 167 5.99 8.70 -12.10
N PRO A 168 7.19 8.95 -11.55
CA PRO A 168 8.36 9.43 -12.30
C PRO A 168 9.01 8.32 -13.13
N VAL A 169 8.32 7.86 -14.18
CA VAL A 169 8.73 6.71 -15.00
C VAL A 169 9.92 7.02 -15.92
N GLY A 170 10.17 8.29 -16.19
CA GLY A 170 11.28 8.77 -17.02
C GLY A 170 12.58 8.98 -16.24
N ALA A 171 12.59 8.77 -14.92
CA ALA A 171 13.79 8.88 -14.11
C ALA A 171 14.80 7.76 -14.43
N ASP A 172 16.10 8.05 -14.31
CA ASP A 172 17.15 7.07 -14.53
C ASP A 172 17.40 6.18 -13.31
N ASN A 173 17.06 6.67 -12.12
CA ASN A 173 17.31 6.02 -10.83
C ASN A 173 16.35 6.55 -9.76
N ILE A 174 16.38 5.95 -8.55
CA ILE A 174 15.45 6.33 -7.48
C ILE A 174 15.69 7.76 -6.97
N ARG A 175 16.93 8.23 -6.91
CA ARG A 175 17.23 9.60 -6.45
C ARG A 175 16.63 10.64 -7.38
N GLU A 176 16.77 10.45 -8.70
CA GLU A 176 16.15 11.32 -9.70
C GLU A 176 14.62 11.26 -9.62
N ALA A 177 14.04 10.08 -9.44
CA ALA A 177 12.60 9.94 -9.24
C ALA A 177 12.10 10.74 -8.01
N LEU A 178 12.82 10.68 -6.91
CA LEU A 178 12.48 11.42 -5.69
C LEU A 178 12.68 12.93 -5.87
N ARG A 179 13.73 13.37 -6.59
CA ARG A 179 13.93 14.76 -6.96
C ARG A 179 12.76 15.29 -7.79
N MET A 180 12.40 14.57 -8.85
CA MET A 180 11.25 14.93 -9.72
C MET A 180 9.97 15.04 -8.88
N GLY A 181 9.70 14.04 -8.02
CA GLY A 181 8.55 14.05 -7.14
C GLY A 181 8.51 15.26 -6.21
N ALA A 182 9.64 15.60 -5.57
CA ALA A 182 9.74 16.77 -4.68
C ALA A 182 9.52 18.09 -5.43
N GLU A 183 10.12 18.25 -6.60
CA GLU A 183 9.97 19.47 -7.42
C GLU A 183 8.51 19.66 -7.88
N ILE A 184 7.85 18.58 -8.32
CA ILE A 184 6.43 18.62 -8.71
C ILE A 184 5.54 18.91 -7.50
N PHE A 185 5.79 18.26 -6.35
CA PHE A 185 5.02 18.48 -5.12
C PHE A 185 5.10 19.93 -4.65
N HIS A 186 6.28 20.53 -4.62
CA HIS A 186 6.45 21.94 -4.24
C HIS A 186 5.87 22.91 -5.29
N THR A 187 5.93 22.55 -6.57
CA THR A 187 5.31 23.32 -7.64
C THR A 187 3.79 23.30 -7.54
N LEU A 188 3.20 22.12 -7.30
CA LEU A 188 1.77 21.98 -7.02
C LEU A 188 1.35 22.86 -5.82
N GLN A 189 2.13 22.83 -4.72
CA GLN A 189 1.87 23.69 -3.57
C GLN A 189 1.80 25.17 -3.94
N LYS A 190 2.75 25.65 -4.75
CA LYS A 190 2.78 27.04 -5.22
C LYS A 190 1.56 27.37 -6.07
N ASN A 191 1.18 26.46 -6.97
CA ASN A 191 0.04 26.63 -7.86
C ASN A 191 -1.28 26.67 -7.10
N LEU A 192 -1.47 25.78 -6.12
CA LEU A 192 -2.64 25.77 -5.24
C LEU A 192 -2.75 27.08 -4.43
N LYS A 193 -1.64 27.56 -3.87
CA LYS A 193 -1.61 28.87 -3.16
C LYS A 193 -1.99 30.03 -4.06
N LYS A 194 -1.52 30.07 -5.32
CA LYS A 194 -1.90 31.10 -6.29
C LYS A 194 -3.40 31.10 -6.59
N ARG A 195 -4.04 29.94 -6.55
CA ARG A 195 -5.49 29.77 -6.71
C ARG A 195 -6.28 30.04 -5.43
N GLY A 196 -5.62 30.37 -4.31
CA GLY A 196 -6.27 30.56 -3.00
C GLY A 196 -6.76 29.24 -2.38
N LEU A 197 -6.27 28.09 -2.84
CA LEU A 197 -6.65 26.77 -2.35
C LEU A 197 -5.78 26.35 -1.16
N SER A 198 -6.34 25.50 -0.30
CA SER A 198 -5.63 24.94 0.84
C SER A 198 -4.43 24.08 0.40
N THR A 199 -3.34 24.17 1.15
CA THR A 199 -2.17 23.30 1.03
C THR A 199 -1.96 22.46 2.30
N ALA A 200 -3.00 22.30 3.12
CA ALA A 200 -3.02 21.30 4.18
C ALA A 200 -2.94 19.91 3.57
N VAL A 201 -2.24 19.01 4.27
CA VAL A 201 -1.99 17.64 3.81
C VAL A 201 -2.86 16.64 4.59
N GLY A 202 -3.28 15.58 3.90
CA GLY A 202 -3.96 14.43 4.50
C GLY A 202 -2.99 13.46 5.20
N ASP A 203 -3.52 12.32 5.63
CA ASP A 203 -2.78 11.30 6.38
C ASP A 203 -1.55 10.76 5.63
N GLU A 204 -1.59 10.74 4.33
CA GLU A 204 -0.52 10.23 3.46
C GLU A 204 0.39 11.32 2.88
N GLY A 205 0.19 12.57 3.30
CA GLY A 205 1.03 13.70 2.94
C GLY A 205 0.67 14.41 1.63
N GLY A 206 -0.37 13.98 0.90
CA GLY A 206 -0.92 14.67 -0.27
C GLY A 206 -1.78 15.87 0.12
N PHE A 207 -1.91 16.87 -0.76
CA PHE A 207 -2.77 18.03 -0.54
C PHE A 207 -4.24 17.66 -0.63
N ALA A 208 -5.09 18.34 0.13
CA ALA A 208 -6.54 18.11 0.19
C ALA A 208 -7.34 19.40 -0.03
N PRO A 209 -7.18 20.09 -1.17
CA PRO A 209 -7.90 21.33 -1.45
C PRO A 209 -9.32 21.05 -1.94
N LYS A 210 -10.16 22.07 -1.90
CA LYS A 210 -11.52 22.04 -2.47
C LYS A 210 -11.44 22.24 -3.99
N PHE A 211 -11.25 21.15 -4.72
CA PHE A 211 -11.36 21.13 -6.18
C PHE A 211 -12.83 21.08 -6.65
N GLU A 212 -13.06 21.44 -7.92
CA GLU A 212 -14.37 21.36 -8.56
C GLU A 212 -14.73 19.95 -9.06
N GLY A 213 -13.86 18.97 -8.84
CA GLY A 213 -14.04 17.58 -9.21
C GLY A 213 -12.73 16.92 -9.64
N ILE A 214 -12.83 15.68 -10.14
CA ILE A 214 -11.67 14.84 -10.51
C ILE A 214 -10.82 15.49 -11.60
N LYS A 215 -11.45 16.06 -12.64
CA LYS A 215 -10.72 16.69 -13.75
C LYS A 215 -9.94 17.94 -13.31
N ASP A 216 -10.48 18.76 -12.38
CA ASP A 216 -9.74 19.91 -11.81
C ASP A 216 -8.50 19.44 -11.02
N ALA A 217 -8.59 18.32 -10.31
CA ALA A 217 -7.44 17.73 -9.64
C ALA A 217 -6.38 17.25 -10.66
N LEU A 218 -6.80 16.52 -11.68
CA LEU A 218 -5.90 16.02 -12.74
C LEU A 218 -5.25 17.15 -13.53
N ASP A 219 -6.00 18.18 -13.89
CA ASP A 219 -5.48 19.38 -14.59
C ASP A 219 -4.44 20.12 -13.73
N SER A 220 -4.68 20.20 -12.42
CA SER A 220 -3.73 20.79 -11.47
C SER A 220 -2.43 20.00 -11.39
N ILE A 221 -2.49 18.69 -11.45
CA ILE A 221 -1.30 17.80 -11.50
C ILE A 221 -0.57 18.00 -12.84
N MET A 222 -1.29 17.97 -13.96
CA MET A 222 -0.72 18.18 -15.29
C MET A 222 0.01 19.51 -15.39
N GLN A 223 -0.59 20.58 -14.84
CA GLN A 223 0.03 21.89 -14.82
C GLN A 223 1.28 21.91 -13.92
N ALA A 224 1.23 21.26 -12.74
CA ALA A 224 2.37 21.20 -11.83
C ALA A 224 3.56 20.43 -12.45
N ILE A 225 3.31 19.35 -13.20
CA ILE A 225 4.35 18.59 -13.91
C ILE A 225 5.03 19.48 -14.95
N LYS A 226 4.24 20.22 -15.77
CA LYS A 226 4.77 21.14 -16.80
C LYS A 226 5.55 22.31 -16.18
N ASP A 227 5.00 22.93 -15.13
CA ASP A 227 5.63 24.08 -14.45
C ASP A 227 6.92 23.67 -13.71
N ALA A 228 7.04 22.39 -13.32
CA ALA A 228 8.27 21.84 -12.78
C ALA A 228 9.33 21.48 -13.84
N GLY A 229 8.98 21.63 -15.14
CA GLY A 229 9.89 21.40 -16.26
C GLY A 229 9.90 19.96 -16.78
N TYR A 230 8.89 19.16 -16.46
CA TYR A 230 8.76 17.78 -16.92
C TYR A 230 7.65 17.61 -17.95
N GLU A 231 7.77 16.57 -18.80
CA GLU A 231 6.80 16.25 -19.85
C GLU A 231 5.80 15.19 -19.34
N PRO A 232 4.48 15.55 -19.17
CA PRO A 232 3.46 14.58 -18.78
C PRO A 232 3.36 13.44 -19.82
N GLY A 233 3.25 12.21 -19.31
CA GLY A 233 3.14 11.01 -20.15
C GLY A 233 4.47 10.41 -20.57
N LYS A 234 5.55 11.19 -20.56
CA LYS A 234 6.90 10.73 -20.91
C LYS A 234 7.78 10.63 -19.67
N ASP A 235 7.99 11.75 -18.97
CA ASP A 235 8.83 11.77 -17.77
C ASP A 235 8.03 11.32 -16.55
N VAL A 236 6.76 11.75 -16.48
CA VAL A 236 5.86 11.47 -15.35
C VAL A 236 4.50 11.03 -15.88
N LYS A 237 4.02 9.91 -15.35
CA LYS A 237 2.66 9.42 -15.54
C LYS A 237 1.84 9.62 -14.28
N ILE A 238 0.53 9.41 -14.39
CA ILE A 238 -0.43 9.54 -13.30
C ILE A 238 -0.96 8.15 -12.93
N ALA A 239 -1.17 7.92 -11.64
CA ALA A 239 -1.95 6.81 -11.14
C ALA A 239 -3.08 7.33 -10.26
N MET A 240 -4.18 6.58 -10.21
CA MET A 240 -5.33 6.88 -9.37
C MET A 240 -5.66 5.69 -8.49
N ASP A 241 -6.13 5.98 -7.28
CA ASP A 241 -6.88 5.06 -6.44
C ASP A 241 -8.31 5.60 -6.31
N CYS A 242 -9.25 4.88 -6.90
CA CYS A 242 -10.66 5.27 -6.84
C CYS A 242 -11.28 4.91 -5.49
N ALA A 243 -10.85 3.81 -4.85
CA ALA A 243 -11.51 3.21 -3.69
C ALA A 243 -13.03 3.11 -3.91
N ALA A 244 -13.44 2.57 -5.08
CA ALA A 244 -14.81 2.70 -5.56
C ALA A 244 -15.83 2.00 -4.66
N SER A 245 -15.38 1.05 -3.83
CA SER A 245 -16.23 0.45 -2.79
C SER A 245 -16.81 1.48 -1.82
N GLU A 246 -16.17 2.63 -1.62
CA GLU A 246 -16.64 3.69 -0.72
C GLU A 246 -17.87 4.44 -1.26
N PHE A 247 -18.11 4.44 -2.57
CA PHE A 247 -19.23 5.13 -3.21
C PHE A 247 -20.08 4.24 -4.14
N ALA A 248 -19.85 2.91 -4.09
CA ALA A 248 -20.64 1.93 -4.83
C ALA A 248 -21.87 1.47 -4.05
N THR A 249 -22.97 1.16 -4.74
CA THR A 249 -24.18 0.56 -4.16
C THR A 249 -24.71 -0.55 -5.06
N LEU A 250 -25.20 -1.64 -4.46
CA LEU A 250 -25.89 -2.72 -5.16
C LEU A 250 -27.41 -2.53 -5.01
N GLU A 251 -28.09 -2.21 -6.10
CA GLU A 251 -29.53 -1.94 -6.12
C GLU A 251 -30.22 -2.87 -7.13
N ASN A 252 -31.16 -3.70 -6.66
CA ASN A 252 -31.88 -4.66 -7.51
C ASN A 252 -30.95 -5.54 -8.38
N GLY A 253 -29.81 -5.96 -7.83
CA GLY A 253 -28.82 -6.79 -8.52
C GLY A 253 -27.95 -6.06 -9.55
N LYS A 254 -27.96 -4.74 -9.54
CA LYS A 254 -27.11 -3.89 -10.40
C LYS A 254 -26.22 -2.98 -9.57
N TRP A 255 -24.97 -2.84 -9.95
CA TRP A 255 -24.01 -1.92 -9.33
C TRP A 255 -24.17 -0.51 -9.87
N PHE A 256 -24.09 0.46 -8.94
CA PHE A 256 -24.06 1.89 -9.19
C PHE A 256 -22.92 2.54 -8.43
N TYR A 257 -22.33 3.59 -9.01
CA TYR A 257 -21.20 4.34 -8.48
C TYR A 257 -21.60 5.82 -8.37
N ASP A 258 -21.79 6.32 -7.15
CA ASP A 258 -22.32 7.67 -6.87
C ASP A 258 -21.20 8.63 -6.45
N TYR A 259 -20.69 9.38 -7.39
CA TYR A 259 -19.62 10.35 -7.15
C TYR A 259 -20.02 11.54 -6.27
N SER A 260 -21.31 11.74 -6.00
CA SER A 260 -21.78 12.86 -5.17
C SER A 260 -21.60 12.66 -3.67
N LYS A 261 -21.41 11.41 -3.22
CA LYS A 261 -21.30 11.06 -1.79
C LYS A 261 -20.66 9.69 -1.57
N LEU A 262 -20.06 9.49 -0.40
CA LEU A 262 -19.62 8.18 0.06
C LEU A 262 -20.76 7.40 0.73
N LYS A 263 -20.58 6.08 0.93
CA LYS A 263 -21.52 5.18 1.64
C LYS A 263 -21.89 5.69 3.03
N ASN A 264 -20.96 6.34 3.74
CA ASN A 264 -21.18 6.92 5.06
C ASN A 264 -22.00 8.25 5.03
N GLY A 265 -22.45 8.68 3.84
CA GLY A 265 -23.22 9.91 3.63
C GLY A 265 -22.37 11.17 3.52
N MET A 266 -21.03 11.09 3.56
CA MET A 266 -20.15 12.24 3.39
C MET A 266 -20.31 12.80 1.96
N PRO A 267 -20.70 14.08 1.79
CA PRO A 267 -20.83 14.68 0.47
C PRO A 267 -19.46 14.80 -0.21
N LYS A 268 -19.44 14.54 -1.51
CA LYS A 268 -18.23 14.62 -2.34
C LYS A 268 -18.46 15.56 -3.52
N ASP A 269 -18.23 15.12 -4.72
CA ASP A 269 -18.29 15.97 -5.90
C ASP A 269 -19.71 16.61 -6.06
N PRO A 270 -19.85 17.95 -5.96
CA PRO A 270 -21.14 18.62 -6.09
C PRO A 270 -21.82 18.40 -7.45
N ASN A 271 -21.02 18.10 -8.47
CA ASN A 271 -21.48 17.80 -9.84
C ASN A 271 -21.41 16.29 -10.15
N GLY A 272 -21.09 15.47 -9.11
CA GLY A 272 -20.94 14.04 -9.23
C GLY A 272 -22.25 13.37 -9.64
N LYS A 273 -22.13 12.43 -10.58
CA LYS A 273 -23.27 11.64 -11.07
C LYS A 273 -23.26 10.26 -10.43
N LYS A 274 -24.43 9.65 -10.36
CA LYS A 274 -24.60 8.24 -10.07
C LYS A 274 -24.54 7.49 -11.40
N LEU A 275 -23.51 6.68 -11.58
CA LEU A 275 -23.22 5.92 -12.79
C LEU A 275 -23.61 4.45 -12.61
N THR A 276 -24.09 3.81 -13.65
CA THR A 276 -24.13 2.35 -13.76
C THR A 276 -22.72 1.78 -13.90
N ALA A 277 -22.52 0.48 -13.72
CA ALA A 277 -21.19 -0.13 -13.89
C ALA A 277 -20.62 0.06 -15.31
N ASP A 278 -21.46 -0.04 -16.34
CA ASP A 278 -21.00 0.19 -17.72
C ASP A 278 -20.62 1.67 -17.97
N GLU A 279 -21.34 2.62 -17.40
CA GLU A 279 -20.99 4.05 -17.44
C GLU A 279 -19.72 4.35 -16.63
N GLN A 280 -19.51 3.68 -15.49
CA GLN A 280 -18.28 3.77 -14.71
C GLN A 280 -17.07 3.30 -15.53
N ILE A 281 -17.19 2.15 -16.20
CA ILE A 281 -16.13 1.63 -17.07
C ILE A 281 -15.83 2.61 -18.21
N ALA A 282 -16.85 3.18 -18.83
CA ALA A 282 -16.69 4.18 -19.89
C ALA A 282 -16.03 5.45 -19.38
N TYR A 283 -16.37 5.90 -18.17
CA TYR A 283 -15.76 7.07 -17.55
C TYR A 283 -14.27 6.86 -17.22
N LEU A 284 -13.91 5.68 -16.70
CA LEU A 284 -12.50 5.33 -16.48
C LEU A 284 -11.70 5.27 -17.78
N GLU A 285 -12.31 4.75 -18.88
CA GLU A 285 -11.71 4.78 -20.22
C GLU A 285 -11.50 6.20 -20.74
N GLU A 286 -12.47 7.09 -20.54
CA GLU A 286 -12.35 8.52 -20.88
C GLU A 286 -11.15 9.15 -20.16
N LEU A 287 -11.02 8.94 -18.85
CA LEU A 287 -9.93 9.50 -18.05
C LEU A 287 -8.55 9.05 -18.53
N ILE A 288 -8.35 7.76 -18.83
CA ILE A 288 -7.04 7.28 -19.34
C ILE A 288 -6.76 7.73 -20.78
N THR A 289 -7.78 8.17 -21.50
CA THR A 289 -7.65 8.70 -22.86
C THR A 289 -7.27 10.19 -22.84
N GLU A 290 -7.83 10.96 -21.90
CA GLU A 290 -7.57 12.40 -21.78
C GLU A 290 -6.28 12.70 -21.01
N TYR A 291 -5.90 11.85 -20.05
CA TYR A 291 -4.76 12.07 -19.18
C TYR A 291 -3.75 10.90 -19.29
N PRO A 292 -2.47 11.14 -19.00
CA PRO A 292 -1.45 10.09 -19.04
C PRO A 292 -1.53 9.15 -17.83
N ILE A 293 -2.74 8.65 -17.56
CA ILE A 293 -3.00 7.69 -16.48
C ILE A 293 -2.64 6.29 -16.99
N ASP A 294 -1.71 5.62 -16.31
CA ASP A 294 -1.27 4.27 -16.65
C ASP A 294 -1.56 3.23 -15.56
N SER A 295 -2.20 3.65 -14.46
CA SER A 295 -2.60 2.75 -13.36
C SER A 295 -3.85 3.27 -12.65
N ILE A 296 -4.84 2.38 -12.47
CA ILE A 296 -6.06 2.62 -11.69
C ILE A 296 -6.19 1.50 -10.65
N GLU A 297 -6.29 1.89 -9.38
CA GLU A 297 -6.56 1.02 -8.26
C GLU A 297 -8.03 1.10 -7.88
N ASP A 298 -8.64 -0.05 -7.60
CA ASP A 298 -10.02 -0.22 -7.15
C ASP A 298 -11.05 0.66 -7.89
N GLY A 299 -11.01 0.57 -9.23
CA GLY A 299 -11.92 1.33 -10.10
C GLY A 299 -13.39 0.88 -10.00
N LEU A 300 -13.65 -0.27 -9.38
CA LEU A 300 -14.96 -0.86 -9.12
C LEU A 300 -15.02 -1.45 -7.70
N ASP A 301 -16.23 -1.77 -7.20
CA ASP A 301 -16.44 -2.38 -5.89
C ASP A 301 -15.75 -3.75 -5.78
N GLU A 302 -15.24 -4.09 -4.59
CA GLU A 302 -14.55 -5.35 -4.28
C GLU A 302 -15.40 -6.61 -4.51
N ASN A 303 -16.71 -6.47 -4.58
CA ASN A 303 -17.66 -7.56 -4.86
C ASN A 303 -18.18 -7.57 -6.31
N ASP A 304 -17.85 -6.57 -7.13
CA ASP A 304 -18.35 -6.43 -8.51
C ASP A 304 -17.49 -7.20 -9.54
N TRP A 305 -17.24 -8.47 -9.28
CA TRP A 305 -16.33 -9.32 -10.05
C TRP A 305 -16.62 -9.38 -11.57
N GLU A 306 -17.90 -9.42 -11.94
CA GLU A 306 -18.30 -9.51 -13.36
C GLU A 306 -17.92 -8.24 -14.13
N ASN A 307 -18.10 -7.07 -13.53
CA ASN A 307 -17.74 -5.82 -14.16
C ASN A 307 -16.22 -5.57 -14.10
N TRP A 308 -15.49 -6.10 -13.09
CA TRP A 308 -14.03 -6.13 -13.10
C TRP A 308 -13.47 -6.87 -14.32
N VAL A 309 -14.07 -8.00 -14.72
CA VAL A 309 -13.71 -8.72 -15.96
C VAL A 309 -13.95 -7.84 -17.19
N LYS A 310 -15.10 -7.14 -17.26
CA LYS A 310 -15.39 -6.22 -18.36
C LYS A 310 -14.41 -5.05 -18.41
N LEU A 311 -14.11 -4.43 -17.26
CA LEU A 311 -13.13 -3.35 -17.14
C LEU A 311 -11.76 -3.80 -17.65
N THR A 312 -11.33 -4.98 -17.22
CA THR A 312 -10.03 -5.55 -17.63
C THR A 312 -9.98 -5.80 -19.14
N ALA A 313 -11.04 -6.39 -19.70
CA ALA A 313 -11.13 -6.59 -21.14
C ALA A 313 -11.15 -5.28 -21.93
N LYS A 314 -11.69 -4.20 -21.36
CA LYS A 314 -11.85 -2.91 -22.03
C LYS A 314 -10.58 -2.08 -22.06
N ILE A 315 -9.83 -2.00 -20.95
CA ILE A 315 -8.70 -1.08 -20.83
C ILE A 315 -7.42 -1.73 -20.27
N GLY A 316 -7.44 -3.01 -19.91
CA GLY A 316 -6.31 -3.68 -19.25
C GLY A 316 -5.05 -3.82 -20.12
N ASP A 317 -5.14 -3.67 -21.44
CA ASP A 317 -4.01 -3.61 -22.37
C ASP A 317 -3.29 -2.26 -22.35
N ARG A 318 -3.99 -1.19 -21.94
CA ARG A 318 -3.52 0.20 -21.91
C ARG A 318 -3.21 0.72 -20.50
N CYS A 319 -3.84 0.14 -19.49
CA CYS A 319 -3.79 0.60 -18.11
C CYS A 319 -3.57 -0.56 -17.15
N GLN A 320 -2.71 -0.36 -16.15
CA GLN A 320 -2.60 -1.25 -15.01
C GLN A 320 -3.85 -1.13 -14.15
N LEU A 321 -4.52 -2.25 -13.90
CA LEU A 321 -5.72 -2.33 -13.05
C LEU A 321 -5.36 -3.07 -11.77
N VAL A 322 -5.24 -2.32 -10.69
CA VAL A 322 -4.76 -2.82 -9.39
C VAL A 322 -5.94 -3.19 -8.52
N GLY A 323 -5.99 -4.43 -8.05
CA GLY A 323 -6.92 -4.84 -6.99
C GLY A 323 -6.27 -4.67 -5.61
N ASP A 324 -6.82 -3.77 -4.79
CA ASP A 324 -6.52 -3.62 -3.36
C ASP A 324 -7.59 -4.36 -2.54
N ASP A 325 -8.74 -3.77 -2.33
CA ASP A 325 -9.85 -4.42 -1.60
C ASP A 325 -10.35 -5.68 -2.33
N LEU A 326 -10.24 -5.71 -3.67
CA LEU A 326 -10.57 -6.88 -4.48
C LEU A 326 -9.78 -8.13 -4.08
N PHE A 327 -8.51 -8.00 -3.71
CA PHE A 327 -7.60 -9.13 -3.46
C PHE A 327 -7.10 -9.22 -2.02
N VAL A 328 -7.08 -8.14 -1.28
CA VAL A 328 -6.61 -8.02 0.13
C VAL A 328 -5.31 -8.79 0.41
N THR A 329 -4.37 -8.78 -0.54
CA THR A 329 -3.08 -9.52 -0.45
C THR A 329 -3.27 -11.04 -0.22
N ASN A 330 -4.45 -11.59 -0.56
CA ASN A 330 -4.84 -12.96 -0.26
C ASN A 330 -4.82 -13.84 -1.52
N VAL A 331 -4.02 -14.92 -1.49
CA VAL A 331 -3.87 -15.86 -2.62
C VAL A 331 -5.19 -16.45 -3.10
N LYS A 332 -6.21 -16.61 -2.25
CA LYS A 332 -7.52 -17.16 -2.63
C LYS A 332 -8.29 -16.20 -3.53
N PHE A 333 -8.30 -14.90 -3.18
CA PHE A 333 -8.96 -13.89 -3.99
C PHE A 333 -8.16 -13.60 -5.27
N LEU A 334 -6.82 -13.58 -5.17
CA LEU A 334 -5.96 -13.42 -6.33
C LEU A 334 -6.14 -14.58 -7.33
N GLU A 335 -6.17 -15.83 -6.86
CA GLU A 335 -6.43 -17.00 -7.71
C GLU A 335 -7.79 -16.90 -8.43
N LYS A 336 -8.84 -16.45 -7.71
CA LYS A 336 -10.14 -16.19 -8.30
C LYS A 336 -10.06 -15.15 -9.41
N GLY A 337 -9.40 -14.01 -9.16
CA GLY A 337 -9.23 -12.94 -10.16
C GLY A 337 -8.47 -13.41 -11.39
N ILE A 338 -7.37 -14.15 -11.20
CA ILE A 338 -6.58 -14.72 -12.30
C ILE A 338 -7.45 -15.65 -13.17
N LYS A 339 -8.19 -16.55 -12.54
CA LYS A 339 -9.10 -17.48 -13.25
C LYS A 339 -10.20 -16.78 -14.02
N MET A 340 -10.72 -15.68 -13.49
CA MET A 340 -11.79 -14.90 -14.12
C MET A 340 -11.28 -13.91 -15.16
N GLY A 341 -10.00 -13.55 -15.15
CA GLY A 341 -9.44 -12.46 -15.94
C GLY A 341 -9.81 -11.07 -15.40
N ALA A 342 -9.94 -10.92 -14.08
CA ALA A 342 -10.26 -9.68 -13.39
C ALA A 342 -8.98 -9.02 -12.89
N ALA A 343 -8.77 -7.73 -13.20
CA ALA A 343 -7.54 -6.95 -12.94
C ALA A 343 -6.30 -7.50 -13.70
N ASN A 344 -5.15 -6.86 -13.50
CA ASN A 344 -3.86 -7.31 -14.04
C ASN A 344 -2.69 -6.96 -13.10
N SER A 345 -3.02 -6.48 -11.90
CA SER A 345 -2.08 -6.11 -10.83
C SER A 345 -2.73 -6.31 -9.47
N ILE A 346 -1.92 -6.51 -8.45
CA ILE A 346 -2.35 -6.59 -7.05
C ILE A 346 -1.59 -5.57 -6.20
N LEU A 347 -2.31 -4.91 -5.29
CA LEU A 347 -1.68 -4.15 -4.21
C LEU A 347 -1.26 -5.10 -3.10
N ILE A 348 -0.07 -4.90 -2.57
CA ILE A 348 0.51 -5.74 -1.53
C ILE A 348 0.63 -4.95 -0.23
N LYS A 349 -0.23 -5.24 0.71
CA LYS A 349 -0.25 -4.67 2.06
C LYS A 349 0.01 -5.78 3.07
N VAL A 350 1.17 -5.79 3.69
CA VAL A 350 1.62 -6.87 4.59
C VAL A 350 0.62 -7.18 5.73
N ASN A 351 -0.08 -6.16 6.22
CA ASN A 351 -1.04 -6.33 7.32
C ASN A 351 -2.43 -6.81 6.89
N GLN A 352 -2.79 -6.73 5.59
CA GLN A 352 -4.05 -7.29 5.09
C GLN A 352 -4.08 -8.82 5.19
N ILE A 353 -2.92 -9.45 5.10
CA ILE A 353 -2.77 -10.90 5.23
C ILE A 353 -2.11 -11.30 6.55
N GLY A 354 -1.14 -10.54 7.06
CA GLY A 354 -0.62 -10.64 8.43
C GLY A 354 0.59 -11.55 8.64
N SER A 355 1.28 -12.00 7.59
CA SER A 355 2.60 -12.63 7.68
C SER A 355 3.46 -12.36 6.45
N LEU A 356 4.78 -12.39 6.62
CA LEU A 356 5.72 -12.24 5.50
C LEU A 356 5.60 -13.42 4.53
N THR A 357 5.45 -14.64 5.04
CA THR A 357 5.31 -15.85 4.22
C THR A 357 4.11 -15.73 3.27
N GLU A 358 2.91 -15.42 3.78
CA GLU A 358 1.71 -15.28 2.93
C GLU A 358 1.81 -14.09 1.98
N THR A 359 2.46 -12.99 2.40
CA THR A 359 2.75 -11.84 1.54
C THR A 359 3.60 -12.24 0.34
N LEU A 360 4.69 -12.98 0.57
CA LEU A 360 5.56 -13.46 -0.50
C LEU A 360 4.86 -14.47 -1.41
N GLU A 361 3.98 -15.32 -0.88
CA GLU A 361 3.16 -16.24 -1.66
C GLU A 361 2.21 -15.50 -2.62
N ALA A 362 1.59 -14.41 -2.16
CA ALA A 362 0.73 -13.60 -3.01
C ALA A 362 1.53 -12.91 -4.14
N ILE A 363 2.70 -12.36 -3.83
CA ILE A 363 3.59 -11.74 -4.82
C ILE A 363 4.04 -12.77 -5.86
N GLU A 364 4.47 -13.95 -5.42
CA GLU A 364 4.92 -15.02 -6.33
C GLU A 364 3.79 -15.51 -7.23
N MET A 365 2.58 -15.71 -6.68
CA MET A 365 1.41 -16.09 -7.47
C MET A 365 1.08 -15.04 -8.54
N ALA A 366 1.10 -13.75 -8.19
CA ALA A 366 0.87 -12.66 -9.11
C ALA A 366 1.89 -12.68 -10.27
N HIS A 367 3.18 -12.74 -9.96
CA HIS A 367 4.24 -12.74 -10.97
C HIS A 367 4.15 -13.97 -11.90
N ARG A 368 3.87 -15.15 -11.37
CA ARG A 368 3.68 -16.37 -12.18
C ARG A 368 2.48 -16.28 -13.12
N ALA A 369 1.48 -15.51 -12.76
CA ALA A 369 0.29 -15.29 -13.60
C ALA A 369 0.46 -14.12 -14.60
N GLY A 370 1.61 -13.43 -14.59
CA GLY A 370 1.84 -12.24 -15.41
C GLY A 370 1.19 -10.96 -14.86
N TYR A 371 0.71 -10.98 -13.63
CA TYR A 371 0.25 -9.79 -12.92
C TYR A 371 1.45 -9.00 -12.40
N THR A 372 1.31 -7.68 -12.38
CA THR A 372 2.25 -6.82 -11.66
C THR A 372 1.88 -6.74 -10.18
N THR A 373 2.82 -6.28 -9.36
CA THR A 373 2.60 -6.04 -7.93
C THR A 373 2.96 -4.60 -7.58
N VAL A 374 2.24 -4.01 -6.64
CA VAL A 374 2.55 -2.70 -6.06
C VAL A 374 2.69 -2.89 -4.56
N THR A 375 3.91 -2.80 -4.04
CA THR A 375 4.14 -2.85 -2.58
C THR A 375 3.64 -1.56 -1.96
N SER A 376 2.81 -1.66 -0.92
CA SER A 376 2.07 -0.51 -0.39
C SER A 376 2.21 -0.34 1.11
N HIS A 377 2.17 0.93 1.54
CA HIS A 377 1.97 1.36 2.90
C HIS A 377 0.50 1.23 3.34
N ARG A 378 0.20 1.71 4.54
CA ARG A 378 -1.17 2.01 5.00
C ARG A 378 -1.28 3.48 5.39
N SER A 379 -2.52 3.95 5.64
CA SER A 379 -2.77 5.32 6.10
C SER A 379 -2.15 5.61 7.47
N GLY A 380 -2.16 4.66 8.40
CA GLY A 380 -1.39 4.71 9.65
C GLY A 380 -0.07 3.98 9.52
N GLU A 381 1.04 4.73 9.55
CA GLU A 381 2.39 4.23 9.40
C GLU A 381 3.27 4.57 10.61
N THR A 382 4.45 3.97 10.64
CA THR A 382 5.52 4.25 11.58
C THR A 382 6.79 4.60 10.80
N GLU A 383 7.93 4.77 11.47
CA GLU A 383 9.23 4.89 10.82
C GLU A 383 9.80 3.57 10.26
N ASP A 384 9.09 2.43 10.43
CA ASP A 384 9.48 1.14 9.86
C ASP A 384 9.60 1.22 8.33
N THR A 385 10.67 0.67 7.77
CA THR A 385 11.00 0.74 6.35
C THR A 385 10.89 -0.61 5.62
N THR A 386 10.40 -1.64 6.28
CA THR A 386 10.38 -3.02 5.78
C THR A 386 9.74 -3.16 4.39
N ILE A 387 8.70 -2.38 4.09
CA ILE A 387 8.06 -2.44 2.76
C ILE A 387 8.96 -1.96 1.62
N ALA A 388 9.91 -1.06 1.89
CA ALA A 388 10.91 -0.65 0.90
C ALA A 388 11.85 -1.82 0.56
N ASP A 389 12.30 -2.54 1.59
CA ASP A 389 13.11 -3.75 1.43
C ASP A 389 12.34 -4.87 0.71
N ILE A 390 11.05 -5.09 1.05
CA ILE A 390 10.20 -6.08 0.38
C ILE A 390 10.04 -5.75 -1.11
N ALA A 391 9.82 -4.47 -1.46
CA ALA A 391 9.66 -4.05 -2.84
C ALA A 391 10.90 -4.38 -3.69
N VAL A 392 12.10 -4.15 -3.15
CA VAL A 392 13.36 -4.49 -3.84
C VAL A 392 13.61 -6.00 -3.82
N ALA A 393 13.38 -6.66 -2.68
CA ALA A 393 13.59 -8.09 -2.51
C ALA A 393 12.82 -8.92 -3.54
N THR A 394 11.60 -8.51 -3.85
CA THR A 394 10.69 -9.22 -4.77
C THR A 394 10.76 -8.69 -6.20
N ASN A 395 11.60 -7.68 -6.46
CA ASN A 395 11.63 -6.97 -7.74
C ASN A 395 10.21 -6.53 -8.17
N SER A 396 9.38 -6.04 -7.24
CA SER A 396 8.00 -5.64 -7.55
C SER A 396 7.91 -4.52 -8.59
N GLY A 397 8.98 -3.74 -8.71
CA GLY A 397 9.12 -2.65 -9.69
C GLY A 397 8.27 -1.42 -9.39
N GLN A 398 7.42 -1.46 -8.36
CA GLN A 398 6.54 -0.35 -7.97
C GLN A 398 6.36 -0.31 -6.45
N ILE A 399 6.20 0.90 -5.90
CA ILE A 399 5.88 1.12 -4.48
C ILE A 399 4.90 2.29 -4.33
N LYS A 400 3.85 2.08 -3.55
CA LYS A 400 2.88 3.11 -3.14
C LYS A 400 3.10 3.40 -1.66
N THR A 401 3.78 4.51 -1.33
CA THR A 401 4.15 4.80 0.06
C THR A 401 3.97 6.27 0.45
N GLY A 402 2.96 6.91 -0.11
CA GLY A 402 2.54 8.27 0.22
C GLY A 402 3.23 9.34 -0.59
N SER A 403 3.07 10.59 -0.15
CA SER A 403 3.55 11.78 -0.82
C SER A 403 4.99 12.14 -0.45
N MET A 404 5.44 13.32 -0.90
CA MET A 404 6.74 13.91 -0.58
C MET A 404 6.69 14.77 0.70
N SER A 405 5.91 14.34 1.67
CA SER A 405 5.81 14.94 3.01
C SER A 405 5.49 13.89 4.06
N ARG A 406 5.71 14.20 5.35
CA ARG A 406 5.59 13.32 6.54
C ARG A 406 6.71 12.29 6.63
N THR A 407 7.38 12.25 7.77
CA THR A 407 8.59 11.43 8.01
C THR A 407 8.32 9.93 7.86
N ASP A 408 7.15 9.47 8.24
CA ASP A 408 6.70 8.09 8.08
C ASP A 408 6.70 7.61 6.61
N ARG A 409 6.48 8.53 5.66
CA ARG A 409 6.58 8.27 4.20
C ARG A 409 8.03 8.39 3.73
N MET A 410 8.71 9.49 4.12
CA MET A 410 10.10 9.73 3.74
C MET A 410 11.05 8.63 4.21
N ALA A 411 10.77 7.98 5.35
CA ALA A 411 11.58 6.87 5.86
C ALA A 411 11.74 5.76 4.80
N LYS A 412 10.65 5.38 4.10
CA LYS A 412 10.65 4.36 3.04
C LYS A 412 11.44 4.82 1.82
N TYR A 413 11.22 6.06 1.37
CA TYR A 413 11.98 6.63 0.25
C TYR A 413 13.47 6.76 0.56
N ASN A 414 13.85 7.21 1.75
CA ASN A 414 15.23 7.26 2.18
C ASN A 414 15.87 5.88 2.25
N GLN A 415 15.12 4.84 2.62
CA GLN A 415 15.61 3.46 2.59
C GLN A 415 15.90 2.99 1.17
N LEU A 416 15.08 3.34 0.19
CA LEU A 416 15.34 3.02 -1.23
C LEU A 416 16.62 3.69 -1.73
N ILE A 417 16.94 4.92 -1.29
CA ILE A 417 18.21 5.58 -1.62
C ILE A 417 19.40 4.76 -1.07
N ARG A 418 19.34 4.30 0.19
CA ARG A 418 20.40 3.49 0.80
C ARG A 418 20.59 2.17 0.05
N ILE A 419 19.48 1.51 -0.31
CA ILE A 419 19.52 0.26 -1.10
C ILE A 419 20.15 0.50 -2.48
N GLU A 420 19.82 1.60 -3.14
CA GLU A 420 20.43 1.95 -4.43
C GLU A 420 21.95 2.15 -4.30
N GLU A 421 22.41 2.80 -3.23
CA GLU A 421 23.84 2.98 -2.94
C GLU A 421 24.55 1.64 -2.73
N GLU A 422 23.94 0.72 -1.98
CA GLU A 422 24.49 -0.62 -1.74
C GLU A 422 24.58 -1.46 -3.03
N LEU A 423 23.57 -1.36 -3.90
CA LEU A 423 23.53 -2.07 -5.18
C LEU A 423 24.50 -1.47 -6.22
N GLY A 424 24.77 -0.17 -6.12
CA GLY A 424 25.68 0.56 -7.01
C GLY A 424 25.30 0.37 -8.49
N CYS A 425 26.25 -0.01 -9.33
CA CYS A 425 26.03 -0.16 -10.78
C CYS A 425 25.10 -1.34 -11.17
N THR A 426 24.74 -2.22 -10.23
CA THR A 426 23.82 -3.33 -10.46
C THR A 426 22.35 -2.94 -10.28
N ALA A 427 22.08 -1.79 -9.66
CA ALA A 427 20.73 -1.27 -9.48
C ALA A 427 20.01 -1.05 -10.82
N LYS A 428 18.75 -1.43 -10.89
CA LYS A 428 17.86 -1.13 -12.00
C LYS A 428 16.66 -0.37 -11.47
N TYR A 429 16.22 0.66 -12.19
CA TYR A 429 15.05 1.44 -11.82
C TYR A 429 13.83 1.01 -12.63
N GLY A 430 12.79 0.55 -11.95
CA GLY A 430 11.54 0.12 -12.56
C GLY A 430 11.68 -1.06 -13.52
N TYR A 431 10.54 -1.50 -14.04
CA TYR A 431 10.53 -2.44 -15.18
C TYR A 431 10.40 -1.65 -16.48
N LYS A 432 11.38 -1.80 -17.36
CA LYS A 432 11.12 -1.51 -18.78
C LYS A 432 10.28 -2.68 -19.30
N LYS A 433 8.99 -2.44 -19.63
CA LYS A 433 8.20 -3.45 -20.36
C LYS A 433 9.03 -3.92 -21.56
N ILE A 434 9.31 -5.21 -21.63
CA ILE A 434 9.80 -5.82 -22.84
C ILE A 434 8.68 -5.66 -23.86
N LYS A 435 8.92 -4.85 -24.91
CA LYS A 435 7.95 -4.61 -25.98
C LYS A 435 7.79 -5.85 -26.82
#